data_30019fb6f6e1ad4cc755d6039aed5380
#
_entry.id   30019fb6f6e1ad4cc755d6039aed5380
#
_cell.length_a   1.000
_cell.length_b   1.000
_cell.length_c   1.000
_cell.angle_alpha   90.00
_cell.angle_beta   90.00
_cell.angle_gamma   90.00
#
_symmetry.space_group_name_H-M   'P 1'
#
loop_
_entity.id
_entity.type
_entity.pdbx_description
1 polymer ?
#
loop_
_entity_poly.entity_id
_entity_poly.type
_entity_poly.pdbx_seq_one_letter_code
_entity_poly.pdbx_strand_id
1 'polypeptide(L)'
;MIHKVCKTCKNETDRFEFGKNVCDVCRQKQKVKNITRSHYRYLKNLFVQLRNKREKQGLKWSLTPEDLYEIWDEQEGRCALTGMLLTYDRINGGSDTNVSIDRIKPKGKYVKKNIQLVTKKVNLLKHTMEQNDLLAIVGKIYEKKIS
;
A
#
# COMPACT_ATOMS: atom_id res chain seq x y z
N MET A 1 3.83 -39.23 22.98
CA MET A 1 3.77 -37.89 22.33
C MET A 1 4.21 -36.84 23.35
N ILE A 2 5.11 -35.96 23.01
CA ILE A 2 5.57 -34.93 23.94
C ILE A 2 4.66 -33.72 23.78
N HIS A 3 3.75 -33.52 24.75
CA HIS A 3 2.94 -32.31 24.80
C HIS A 3 3.81 -31.14 25.26
N LYS A 4 3.80 -30.07 24.49
CA LYS A 4 4.51 -28.82 24.82
C LYS A 4 3.52 -27.70 25.05
N VAL A 5 3.86 -26.82 26.00
CA VAL A 5 3.09 -25.61 26.27
C VAL A 5 3.52 -24.49 25.32
N CYS A 6 2.57 -23.94 24.58
CA CYS A 6 2.83 -22.82 23.68
C CYS A 6 3.18 -21.55 24.47
N LYS A 7 4.29 -20.90 24.13
CA LYS A 7 4.72 -19.64 24.78
C LYS A 7 3.71 -18.49 24.63
N THR A 8 2.89 -18.52 23.57
CA THR A 8 1.97 -17.43 23.25
C THR A 8 0.58 -17.62 23.83
N CYS A 9 -0.07 -18.78 23.61
CA CYS A 9 -1.44 -19.01 24.11
C CYS A 9 -1.48 -19.81 25.40
N LYS A 10 -0.35 -20.32 25.89
CA LYS A 10 -0.21 -21.14 27.10
C LYS A 10 -0.94 -22.49 27.07
N ASN A 11 -1.51 -22.88 25.93
CA ASN A 11 -2.17 -24.16 25.79
C ASN A 11 -1.18 -25.29 25.52
N GLU A 12 -1.44 -26.46 26.07
CA GLU A 12 -0.75 -27.69 25.68
C GLU A 12 -1.23 -28.14 24.30
N THR A 13 -0.28 -28.53 23.44
CA THR A 13 -0.57 -29.02 22.10
C THR A 13 0.62 -29.81 21.57
N ASP A 14 0.38 -30.74 20.69
CA ASP A 14 1.38 -31.46 19.90
C ASP A 14 1.71 -30.77 18.55
N ARG A 15 0.94 -29.75 18.19
CA ARG A 15 1.07 -29.03 16.92
C ARG A 15 2.17 -27.98 16.94
N PHE A 16 3.40 -28.44 16.97
CA PHE A 16 4.58 -27.61 16.86
C PHE A 16 5.43 -28.01 15.64
N GLU A 17 5.95 -27.03 14.93
CA GLU A 17 7.04 -27.28 14.01
C GLU A 17 8.31 -27.59 14.78
N PHE A 18 9.12 -28.52 14.26
CA PHE A 18 10.38 -28.96 14.89
C PHE A 18 11.23 -27.76 15.32
N GLY A 19 11.70 -27.77 16.55
CA GLY A 19 12.54 -26.72 17.13
C GLY A 19 11.81 -25.42 17.52
N LYS A 20 10.46 -25.30 17.39
CA LYS A 20 9.71 -24.08 17.73
C LYS A 20 9.00 -24.22 19.08
N ASN A 21 8.82 -23.08 19.75
CA ASN A 21 8.13 -22.97 21.04
C ASN A 21 6.75 -22.25 20.94
N VAL A 22 6.29 -22.01 19.72
CA VAL A 22 4.99 -21.39 19.43
C VAL A 22 4.20 -22.33 18.54
N CYS A 23 2.98 -22.67 18.93
CA CYS A 23 2.14 -23.60 18.18
C CYS A 23 1.76 -23.03 16.80
N ASP A 24 1.39 -23.92 15.88
CA ASP A 24 1.07 -23.55 14.49
C ASP A 24 -0.05 -22.54 14.38
N VAL A 25 -1.09 -22.65 15.21
CA VAL A 25 -2.22 -21.71 15.24
C VAL A 25 -1.75 -20.30 15.62
N CYS A 26 -0.92 -20.16 16.65
CA CYS A 26 -0.40 -18.87 17.08
C CYS A 26 0.57 -18.29 16.04
N ARG A 27 1.36 -19.15 15.39
CA ARG A 27 2.28 -18.75 14.33
C ARG A 27 1.53 -18.26 13.10
N GLN A 28 0.47 -18.94 12.69
CA GLN A 28 -0.38 -18.48 11.59
C GLN A 28 -1.07 -17.15 11.91
N LYS A 29 -1.64 -17.01 13.12
CA LYS A 29 -2.20 -15.72 13.57
C LYS A 29 -1.16 -14.61 13.57
N GLN A 30 0.09 -14.90 13.91
CA GLN A 30 1.18 -13.94 13.92
C GLN A 30 1.64 -13.59 12.49
N LYS A 31 1.63 -14.57 11.56
CA LYS A 31 1.88 -14.32 10.12
C LYS A 31 0.79 -13.43 9.52
N VAL A 32 -0.48 -13.71 9.79
CA VAL A 32 -1.61 -12.88 9.33
C VAL A 32 -1.51 -11.46 9.90
N LYS A 33 -1.22 -11.28 11.19
CA LYS A 33 -0.98 -9.97 11.80
C LYS A 33 0.20 -9.22 11.17
N ASN A 34 1.26 -9.93 10.81
CA ASN A 34 2.43 -9.32 10.17
C ASN A 34 2.15 -8.93 8.72
N ILE A 35 1.36 -9.71 8.00
CA ILE A 35 0.92 -9.40 6.63
C ILE A 35 -0.01 -8.18 6.65
N THR A 36 -1.03 -8.15 7.52
CA THR A 36 -1.96 -7.01 7.63
C THR A 36 -1.28 -5.72 8.11
N ARG A 37 -0.21 -5.81 8.91
CA ARG A 37 0.56 -4.64 9.34
C ARG A 37 1.65 -4.19 8.35
N SER A 38 2.02 -5.02 7.40
CA SER A 38 3.14 -4.71 6.50
C SER A 38 2.81 -3.59 5.52
N HIS A 39 1.59 -3.55 4.98
CA HIS A 39 1.14 -2.46 4.09
C HIS A 39 1.01 -1.13 4.84
N TYR A 40 0.47 -1.10 6.07
CA TYR A 40 0.43 0.13 6.88
C TYR A 40 1.82 0.66 7.22
N ARG A 41 2.77 -0.23 7.55
CA ARG A 41 4.18 0.16 7.74
C ARG A 41 4.79 0.73 6.46
N TYR A 42 4.48 0.14 5.33
CA TYR A 42 4.94 0.64 4.03
C TYR A 42 4.35 2.02 3.73
N LEU A 43 3.04 2.18 3.88
CA LEU A 43 2.33 3.47 3.70
C LEU A 43 2.87 4.56 4.63
N LYS A 44 3.12 4.24 5.91
CA LYS A 44 3.73 5.19 6.86
C LYS A 44 5.11 5.64 6.41
N ASN A 45 5.95 4.74 5.93
CA ASN A 45 7.27 5.11 5.43
C ASN A 45 7.18 5.96 4.16
N LEU A 46 6.28 5.60 3.25
CA LEU A 46 6.02 6.36 2.03
C LEU A 46 5.53 7.77 2.38
N PHE A 47 4.62 7.89 3.34
CA PHE A 47 4.15 9.16 3.88
C PHE A 47 5.30 10.02 4.39
N VAL A 48 6.16 9.49 5.27
CA VAL A 48 7.28 10.24 5.86
C VAL A 48 8.24 10.73 4.79
N GLN A 49 8.60 9.88 3.83
CA GLN A 49 9.49 10.26 2.72
C GLN A 49 8.88 11.38 1.87
N LEU A 50 7.60 11.26 1.53
CA LEU A 50 6.91 12.26 0.72
C LEU A 50 6.76 13.58 1.48
N ARG A 51 6.35 13.54 2.74
CA ARG A 51 6.22 14.71 3.61
C ARG A 51 7.53 15.47 3.70
N ASN A 52 8.62 14.81 4.07
CA ASN A 52 9.94 15.43 4.19
C ASN A 52 10.38 16.11 2.89
N LYS A 53 10.10 15.47 1.74
CA LYS A 53 10.41 16.04 0.43
C LYS A 53 9.57 17.30 0.13
N ARG A 54 8.29 17.31 0.51
CA ARG A 54 7.36 18.40 0.19
C ARG A 54 7.44 19.57 1.16
N GLU A 55 7.73 19.32 2.44
CA GLU A 55 7.99 20.37 3.42
C GLU A 55 9.23 21.20 3.02
N LYS A 56 10.29 20.54 2.52
CA LYS A 56 11.47 21.23 1.96
C LYS A 56 11.13 22.13 0.76
N GLN A 57 10.03 21.87 0.07
CA GLN A 57 9.54 22.67 -1.06
C GLN A 57 8.52 23.75 -0.64
N GLY A 58 8.27 23.92 0.67
CA GLY A 58 7.31 24.91 1.20
C GLY A 58 5.84 24.58 0.91
N LEU A 59 5.51 23.34 0.53
CA LEU A 59 4.15 22.95 0.21
C LEU A 59 3.32 22.73 1.48
N LYS A 60 2.10 23.26 1.51
CA LYS A 60 1.14 23.05 2.60
C LYS A 60 0.70 21.58 2.64
N TRP A 61 0.76 21.01 3.84
CA TRP A 61 0.52 19.61 4.12
C TRP A 61 -0.47 19.46 5.29
N SER A 62 -1.56 18.74 5.09
CA SER A 62 -2.50 18.38 6.17
C SER A 62 -2.89 16.89 6.14
N LEU A 63 -2.23 16.09 5.28
CA LEU A 63 -2.43 14.65 5.23
C LEU A 63 -1.78 13.98 6.44
N THR A 64 -2.41 12.93 6.97
CA THR A 64 -1.90 12.08 8.05
C THR A 64 -1.64 10.66 7.56
N PRO A 65 -0.85 9.84 8.27
CA PRO A 65 -0.70 8.42 7.94
C PRO A 65 -2.05 7.67 8.00
N GLU A 66 -2.92 8.05 8.93
CA GLU A 66 -4.25 7.48 9.12
C GLU A 66 -5.14 7.71 7.90
N ASP A 67 -5.06 8.89 7.28
CA ASP A 67 -5.76 9.17 6.01
C ASP A 67 -5.36 8.16 4.92
N LEU A 68 -4.07 7.79 4.84
CA LEU A 68 -3.61 6.81 3.86
C LEU A 68 -4.10 5.39 4.18
N TYR A 69 -4.26 5.05 5.47
CA TYR A 69 -4.80 3.76 5.88
C TYR A 69 -6.28 3.67 5.50
N GLU A 70 -7.04 4.72 5.76
CA GLU A 70 -8.45 4.81 5.37
C GLU A 70 -8.63 4.72 3.86
N ILE A 71 -7.82 5.46 3.07
CA ILE A 71 -7.85 5.38 1.60
C ILE A 71 -7.49 3.97 1.11
N TRP A 72 -6.51 3.31 1.73
CA TRP A 72 -6.16 1.93 1.40
C TRP A 72 -7.33 0.97 1.63
N ASP A 73 -8.01 1.10 2.76
CA ASP A 73 -9.15 0.26 3.10
C ASP A 73 -10.37 0.56 2.19
N GLU A 74 -10.65 1.84 1.92
CA GLU A 74 -11.69 2.28 0.98
C GLU A 74 -11.44 1.75 -0.46
N GLN A 75 -10.18 1.69 -0.88
CA GLN A 75 -9.77 1.15 -2.19
C GLN A 75 -9.57 -0.37 -2.19
N GLU A 76 -9.75 -1.05 -1.05
CA GLU A 76 -9.52 -2.50 -0.89
C GLU A 76 -8.12 -2.94 -1.35
N GLY A 77 -7.11 -2.10 -1.13
CA GLY A 77 -5.74 -2.35 -1.58
C GLY A 77 -5.55 -2.35 -3.09
N ARG A 78 -6.44 -1.68 -3.83
CA ARG A 78 -6.41 -1.58 -5.29
C ARG A 78 -6.05 -0.18 -5.78
N CYS A 79 -5.45 -0.13 -6.96
CA CYS A 79 -5.16 1.13 -7.64
C CYS A 79 -6.46 1.84 -8.03
N ALA A 80 -6.60 3.11 -7.63
CA ALA A 80 -7.79 3.91 -7.90
C ALA A 80 -8.13 4.05 -9.41
N LEU A 81 -7.13 4.00 -10.29
CA LEU A 81 -7.31 4.23 -11.73
C LEU A 81 -7.40 2.94 -12.55
N THR A 82 -6.81 1.84 -12.11
CA THR A 82 -6.76 0.60 -12.88
C THR A 82 -7.45 -0.58 -12.23
N GLY A 83 -7.80 -0.49 -10.94
CA GLY A 83 -8.32 -1.61 -10.15
C GLY A 83 -7.30 -2.73 -9.86
N MET A 84 -6.07 -2.63 -10.35
CA MET A 84 -5.02 -3.62 -10.09
C MET A 84 -4.66 -3.66 -8.61
N LEU A 85 -4.33 -4.84 -8.09
CA LEU A 85 -3.83 -4.99 -6.73
C LEU A 85 -2.54 -4.17 -6.53
N LEU A 86 -2.50 -3.41 -5.45
CA LEU A 86 -1.32 -2.67 -5.03
C LEU A 86 -0.39 -3.60 -4.24
N THR A 87 0.89 -3.56 -4.55
CA THR A 87 1.94 -4.25 -3.82
C THR A 87 2.74 -3.29 -2.95
N TYR A 88 3.55 -3.82 -2.04
CA TYR A 88 4.39 -3.05 -1.12
C TYR A 88 5.75 -3.74 -0.91
N ASP A 89 6.31 -4.26 -2.00
CA ASP A 89 7.60 -4.95 -2.02
C ASP A 89 8.75 -3.99 -1.82
N ARG A 90 9.76 -4.41 -1.04
CA ARG A 90 10.98 -3.65 -0.79
C ARG A 90 12.22 -4.24 -1.46
N ILE A 91 12.07 -5.38 -2.12
CA ILE A 91 13.16 -6.11 -2.73
C ILE A 91 13.50 -5.46 -4.09
N ASN A 92 14.78 -5.28 -4.38
CA ASN A 92 15.28 -4.77 -5.67
C ASN A 92 14.68 -3.44 -6.16
N GLY A 93 14.46 -2.49 -5.24
CA GLY A 93 13.91 -1.17 -5.60
C GLY A 93 12.39 -1.12 -5.75
N GLY A 94 11.71 -2.22 -5.47
CA GLY A 94 10.26 -2.36 -5.52
C GLY A 94 9.71 -2.65 -6.91
N SER A 95 8.45 -3.07 -6.94
CA SER A 95 7.72 -3.41 -8.16
C SER A 95 7.02 -2.17 -8.77
N ASP A 96 6.76 -2.19 -10.06
CA ASP A 96 5.93 -1.23 -10.78
C ASP A 96 4.49 -1.14 -10.25
N THR A 97 4.01 -2.23 -9.62
CA THR A 97 2.70 -2.35 -8.96
C THR A 97 2.70 -1.85 -7.53
N ASN A 98 3.86 -1.44 -6.99
CA ASN A 98 3.93 -0.88 -5.64
C ASN A 98 3.05 0.35 -5.50
N VAL A 99 2.43 0.46 -4.33
CA VAL A 99 1.58 1.60 -3.99
C VAL A 99 2.38 2.91 -4.01
N SER A 100 1.79 3.92 -4.59
CA SER A 100 2.29 5.29 -4.67
C SER A 100 1.17 6.27 -4.33
N ILE A 101 1.52 7.37 -3.66
CA ILE A 101 0.58 8.44 -3.31
C ILE A 101 0.49 9.40 -4.49
N ASP A 102 -0.70 9.53 -5.06
CA ASP A 102 -0.99 10.45 -6.16
C ASP A 102 -1.97 11.54 -5.73
N ARG A 103 -1.79 12.74 -6.27
CA ARG A 103 -2.78 13.82 -6.14
C ARG A 103 -3.74 13.77 -7.32
N ILE A 104 -5.04 13.68 -7.04
CA ILE A 104 -6.09 13.69 -8.07
C ILE A 104 -5.94 14.96 -8.93
N LYS A 105 -5.85 16.13 -8.27
CA LYS A 105 -5.49 17.41 -8.89
C LYS A 105 -4.01 17.72 -8.60
N PRO A 106 -3.11 17.67 -9.58
CA PRO A 106 -1.66 17.80 -9.37
C PRO A 106 -1.22 19.11 -8.71
N LYS A 107 -1.93 20.20 -9.01
CA LYS A 107 -1.69 21.53 -8.42
C LYS A 107 -2.35 21.73 -7.05
N GLY A 108 -3.19 20.78 -6.62
CA GLY A 108 -3.91 20.84 -5.35
C GLY A 108 -3.03 20.52 -4.14
N LYS A 109 -3.59 20.76 -2.95
CA LYS A 109 -2.93 20.51 -1.66
C LYS A 109 -2.88 19.01 -1.36
N TYR A 110 -1.94 18.63 -0.46
CA TYR A 110 -1.88 17.30 0.13
C TYR A 110 -2.92 17.20 1.27
N VAL A 111 -4.15 16.90 0.91
CA VAL A 111 -5.30 16.69 1.82
C VAL A 111 -6.00 15.40 1.42
N LYS A 112 -6.64 14.70 2.36
CA LYS A 112 -7.25 13.37 2.11
C LYS A 112 -8.12 13.36 0.84
N LYS A 113 -9.03 14.32 0.66
CA LYS A 113 -9.92 14.43 -0.50
C LYS A 113 -9.24 14.62 -1.86
N ASN A 114 -7.95 14.99 -1.88
CA ASN A 114 -7.17 15.16 -3.10
C ASN A 114 -6.11 14.07 -3.29
N ILE A 115 -6.15 13.02 -2.47
CA ILE A 115 -5.19 11.92 -2.52
C ILE A 115 -5.90 10.63 -2.94
N GLN A 116 -5.20 9.86 -3.75
CA GLN A 116 -5.55 8.49 -4.10
C GLN A 116 -4.30 7.62 -4.11
N LEU A 117 -4.48 6.32 -3.91
CA LEU A 117 -3.41 5.34 -4.02
C LEU A 117 -3.45 4.69 -5.41
N VAL A 118 -2.33 4.72 -6.09
CA VAL A 118 -2.16 4.16 -7.43
C VAL A 118 -0.90 3.31 -7.48
N THR A 119 -0.71 2.53 -8.55
CA THR A 119 0.57 1.87 -8.76
C THR A 119 1.66 2.89 -9.09
N LYS A 120 2.91 2.58 -8.73
CA LYS A 120 4.08 3.41 -9.07
C LYS A 120 4.13 3.72 -10.58
N LYS A 121 3.83 2.73 -11.42
CA LYS A 121 3.81 2.89 -12.88
C LYS A 121 2.75 3.88 -13.35
N VAL A 122 1.53 3.78 -12.80
CA VAL A 122 0.43 4.72 -13.11
C VAL A 122 0.78 6.13 -12.64
N ASN A 123 1.38 6.29 -11.46
CA ASN A 123 1.81 7.59 -10.95
C ASN A 123 2.89 8.22 -11.83
N LEU A 124 3.85 7.44 -12.32
CA LEU A 124 4.86 7.91 -13.28
C LEU A 124 4.23 8.33 -14.61
N LEU A 125 3.27 7.54 -15.12
CA LEU A 125 2.56 7.86 -16.37
C LEU A 125 1.75 9.13 -16.24
N LYS A 126 1.01 9.29 -15.13
CA LYS A 126 0.22 10.50 -14.85
C LYS A 126 1.09 11.73 -14.64
N HIS A 127 2.20 11.60 -13.93
CA HIS A 127 3.13 12.68 -13.61
C HIS A 127 2.41 13.95 -13.11
N THR A 128 2.44 15.03 -13.90
CA THR A 128 1.77 16.31 -13.59
C THR A 128 0.48 16.54 -14.36
N MET A 129 0.00 15.52 -15.11
CA MET A 129 -1.25 15.64 -15.85
C MET A 129 -2.47 15.64 -14.93
N GLU A 130 -3.48 16.38 -15.32
CA GLU A 130 -4.82 16.22 -14.75
C GLU A 130 -5.35 14.80 -15.07
N GLN A 131 -6.13 14.25 -14.16
CA GLN A 131 -6.61 12.87 -14.30
C GLN A 131 -7.46 12.68 -15.57
N ASN A 132 -8.30 13.65 -15.90
CA ASN A 132 -9.15 13.59 -17.09
C ASN A 132 -8.33 13.59 -18.38
N ASP A 133 -7.21 14.34 -18.42
CA ASP A 133 -6.33 14.37 -19.60
C ASP A 133 -5.65 13.01 -19.79
N LEU A 134 -5.18 12.40 -18.70
CA LEU A 134 -4.62 11.04 -18.75
C LEU A 134 -5.65 10.04 -19.28
N LEU A 135 -6.87 10.06 -18.75
CA LEU A 135 -7.93 9.15 -19.17
C LEU A 135 -8.32 9.34 -20.64
N ALA A 136 -8.38 10.59 -21.11
CA ALA A 136 -8.65 10.91 -22.50
C ALA A 136 -7.56 10.36 -23.44
N ILE A 137 -6.28 10.51 -23.07
CA ILE A 137 -5.15 9.99 -23.85
C ILE A 137 -5.20 8.47 -23.90
N VAL A 138 -5.38 7.81 -22.73
CA VAL A 138 -5.46 6.34 -22.66
C VAL A 138 -6.64 5.81 -23.47
N GLY A 139 -7.80 6.48 -23.40
CA GLY A 139 -8.98 6.14 -24.21
C GLY A 139 -8.66 6.18 -25.71
N LYS A 140 -8.06 7.25 -26.21
CA LYS A 140 -7.66 7.38 -27.63
C LYS A 140 -6.66 6.32 -28.05
N ILE A 141 -5.69 5.97 -27.18
CA ILE A 141 -4.74 4.89 -27.47
C ILE A 141 -5.46 3.56 -27.59
N TYR A 142 -6.39 3.29 -26.67
CA TYR A 142 -7.18 2.05 -26.67
C TYR A 142 -8.04 1.95 -27.94
N GLU A 143 -8.83 2.97 -28.26
CA GLU A 143 -9.67 3.03 -29.46
C GLU A 143 -8.87 2.78 -30.74
N LYS A 144 -7.68 3.39 -30.84
CA LYS A 144 -6.81 3.20 -32.02
C LYS A 144 -6.29 1.77 -32.17
N LYS A 145 -6.19 1.01 -31.07
CA LYS A 145 -5.67 -0.37 -31.08
C LYS A 145 -6.73 -1.42 -31.38
N ILE A 146 -7.99 -1.14 -31.07
CA ILE A 146 -9.11 -2.06 -31.33
C ILE A 146 -9.84 -1.77 -32.64
N SER A 147 -9.52 -0.66 -33.30
CA SER A 147 -9.99 -0.33 -34.68
C SER A 147 -9.08 -0.97 -35.71
#